data_f2d1cdef9257c8391ef063eedb796f0b
#
_entry.id   f2d1cdef9257c8391ef063eedb796f0b
#
_cell.length_a   1.000
_cell.length_b   1.000
_cell.length_c   1.000
_cell.angle_alpha   90.00
_cell.angle_beta   90.00
_cell.angle_gamma   90.00
#
_symmetry.space_group_name_H-M   'P 1'
#
loop_
_entity.id
_entity.type
_entity.pdbx_description
1 polymer ?
#
loop_
_entity_poly.entity_id
_entity_poly.type
_entity_poly.pdbx_seq_one_letter_code
_entity_poly.pdbx_strand_id
1 'polypeptide(L)'
;ERSRGLGDVYKRQGADTVLGPEMRSTGEVMGSADSFGMAYAKAELGAGEALPTTGTIFLSTHNRDKPALVPVAERLAGLGFDLIATSGTADVLTKAGLTVNAVLKVHEGRPNIEDLIRSNQVQLVINTPIGRQAAHDDKYLRRAALDYAVPTVTTLAGARAAVEAIATLQSQPTLSINALQDVHGSRR
;
A
#
# COMPACT_ATOMS: atom_id res chain seq x y z
N GLU A 1 -29.76 11.08 -7.92
CA GLU A 1 -28.45 11.22 -7.23
C GLU A 1 -27.74 9.88 -6.88
N ARG A 2 -28.41 8.75 -7.12
CA ARG A 2 -27.87 7.40 -6.83
C ARG A 2 -27.04 6.74 -7.94
N SER A 3 -26.91 7.35 -9.11
CA SER A 3 -26.30 6.68 -10.27
C SER A 3 -24.81 6.97 -10.49
N ARG A 4 -24.23 7.96 -9.81
CA ARG A 4 -22.82 8.33 -10.04
C ARG A 4 -21.82 7.32 -9.47
N GLY A 5 -22.09 6.71 -8.31
CA GLY A 5 -21.18 5.73 -7.71
C GLY A 5 -21.15 4.38 -8.39
N LEU A 6 -22.30 3.87 -8.84
CA LEU A 6 -22.40 2.56 -9.50
C LEU A 6 -21.79 2.55 -10.91
N GLY A 7 -21.90 3.65 -11.65
CA GLY A 7 -21.31 3.77 -12.99
C GLY A 7 -19.77 3.75 -12.98
N ASP A 8 -19.15 4.26 -11.92
CA ASP A 8 -17.71 4.31 -11.77
C ASP A 8 -17.12 2.93 -11.41
N VAL A 9 -17.81 2.16 -10.58
CA VAL A 9 -17.41 0.79 -10.22
C VAL A 9 -17.44 -0.12 -11.45
N TYR A 10 -18.48 -0.03 -12.29
CA TYR A 10 -18.58 -0.84 -13.50
C TYR A 10 -17.54 -0.46 -14.57
N LYS A 11 -17.18 0.80 -14.69
CA LYS A 11 -16.19 1.27 -15.67
C LYS A 11 -14.76 0.85 -15.31
N ARG A 12 -14.48 0.60 -14.03
CA ARG A 12 -13.16 0.22 -13.52
C ARG A 12 -12.97 -1.29 -13.35
N GLN A 13 -14.00 -2.09 -13.63
CA GLN A 13 -13.89 -3.55 -13.61
C GLN A 13 -12.85 -4.02 -14.64
N GLY A 14 -11.75 -4.59 -14.13
CA GLY A 14 -10.62 -5.04 -14.95
C GLY A 14 -9.54 -3.99 -15.22
N ALA A 15 -9.68 -2.74 -14.72
CA ALA A 15 -8.60 -1.77 -14.76
C ALA A 15 -7.46 -2.18 -13.81
N ASP A 16 -6.21 -1.94 -14.22
CA ASP A 16 -5.05 -2.12 -13.35
C ASP A 16 -4.98 -0.97 -12.32
N THR A 17 -4.53 -1.28 -11.10
CA THR A 17 -4.30 -0.29 -10.04
C THR A 17 -3.06 0.57 -10.31
N VAL A 18 -2.20 0.17 -11.23
CA VAL A 18 -1.09 1.00 -11.69
C VAL A 18 -1.64 2.09 -12.61
N LEU A 19 -1.52 3.33 -12.15
CA LEU A 19 -1.97 4.50 -12.90
C LEU A 19 -1.25 4.58 -14.24
N GLY A 20 -2.03 4.59 -15.32
CA GLY A 20 -1.55 4.84 -16.67
C GLY A 20 -1.79 6.29 -17.10
N PRO A 21 -1.28 6.71 -18.25
CA PRO A 21 -1.46 8.07 -18.78
C PRO A 21 -2.92 8.41 -19.11
N GLU A 22 -3.82 7.44 -19.10
CA GLU A 22 -5.26 7.64 -19.33
C GLU A 22 -6.00 8.24 -18.12
N MET A 23 -5.44 8.13 -16.92
CA MET A 23 -5.99 8.68 -15.69
C MET A 23 -5.68 10.17 -15.60
N ARG A 24 -6.56 11.02 -16.11
CA ARG A 24 -6.28 12.46 -16.24
C ARG A 24 -6.85 13.35 -15.15
N SER A 25 -7.89 12.96 -14.41
CA SER A 25 -8.54 13.99 -13.57
C SER A 25 -9.57 13.55 -12.54
N THR A 26 -9.93 12.29 -12.40
CA THR A 26 -10.97 11.88 -11.44
C THR A 26 -10.46 10.89 -10.44
N GLY A 27 -10.69 11.17 -9.14
CA GLY A 27 -10.27 10.33 -8.05
C GLY A 27 -9.06 10.90 -7.30
N GLU A 28 -9.01 12.22 -7.15
CA GLU A 28 -8.05 12.88 -6.28
C GLU A 28 -8.65 13.13 -4.90
N VAL A 29 -7.86 12.89 -3.87
CA VAL A 29 -8.20 13.19 -2.48
C VAL A 29 -7.11 14.06 -1.88
N MET A 30 -7.46 14.85 -0.87
CA MET A 30 -6.52 15.69 -0.15
C MET A 30 -6.56 15.35 1.33
N GLY A 31 -5.39 15.11 1.91
CA GLY A 31 -5.20 15.06 3.35
C GLY A 31 -4.50 16.33 3.82
N SER A 32 -4.99 16.93 4.91
CA SER A 32 -4.36 18.09 5.57
C SER A 32 -4.17 17.83 7.05
N ALA A 33 -2.96 18.08 7.55
CA ALA A 33 -2.57 17.95 8.94
C ALA A 33 -1.27 18.73 9.21
N ASP A 34 -0.88 18.81 10.48
CA ASP A 34 0.37 19.48 10.90
C ASP A 34 1.62 18.62 10.61
N SER A 35 1.45 17.31 10.45
CA SER A 35 2.53 16.39 10.06
C SER A 35 2.23 15.73 8.71
N PHE A 36 3.30 15.43 7.97
CA PHE A 36 3.19 14.72 6.69
C PHE A 36 2.54 13.33 6.87
N GLY A 37 2.98 12.57 7.88
CA GLY A 37 2.42 11.23 8.13
C GLY A 37 0.91 11.25 8.37
N MET A 38 0.41 12.21 9.16
CA MET A 38 -1.02 12.36 9.40
C MET A 38 -1.77 12.85 8.16
N ALA A 39 -1.19 13.77 7.38
CA ALA A 39 -1.80 14.25 6.14
C ALA A 39 -1.91 13.10 5.11
N TYR A 40 -0.87 12.29 4.98
CA TYR A 40 -0.87 11.12 4.10
C TYR A 40 -1.89 10.07 4.56
N ALA A 41 -1.93 9.76 5.86
CA ALA A 41 -2.92 8.81 6.41
C ALA A 41 -4.38 9.26 6.14
N LYS A 42 -4.66 10.56 6.26
CA LYS A 42 -5.98 11.13 5.93
C LYS A 42 -6.29 11.03 4.44
N ALA A 43 -5.30 11.24 3.58
CA ALA A 43 -5.48 11.11 2.14
C ALA A 43 -5.79 9.66 1.75
N GLU A 44 -5.04 8.68 2.26
CA GLU A 44 -5.29 7.26 2.04
C GLU A 44 -6.70 6.85 2.53
N LEU A 45 -7.09 7.27 3.73
CA LEU A 45 -8.44 7.03 4.24
C LEU A 45 -9.52 7.68 3.36
N GLY A 46 -9.28 8.89 2.87
CA GLY A 46 -10.15 9.58 1.92
C GLY A 46 -10.26 8.88 0.57
N ALA A 47 -9.22 8.18 0.14
CA ALA A 47 -9.22 7.31 -1.04
C ALA A 47 -9.93 5.97 -0.82
N GLY A 48 -10.34 5.67 0.41
CA GLY A 48 -10.94 4.38 0.78
C GLY A 48 -9.93 3.30 1.15
N GLU A 49 -8.65 3.66 1.27
CA GLU A 49 -7.54 2.76 1.61
C GLU A 49 -7.02 3.06 3.02
N ALA A 50 -7.60 2.42 4.03
CA ALA A 50 -7.13 2.56 5.41
C ALA A 50 -5.80 1.83 5.62
N LEU A 51 -4.74 2.57 5.99
CA LEU A 51 -3.45 1.98 6.32
C LEU A 51 -3.55 1.16 7.63
N PRO A 52 -2.98 -0.05 7.67
CA PRO A 52 -3.01 -0.89 8.86
C PRO A 52 -2.08 -0.33 9.94
N THR A 53 -2.42 -0.57 11.21
CA THR A 53 -1.56 -0.28 12.35
C THR A 53 -0.90 -1.53 12.96
N THR A 54 -1.33 -2.71 12.56
CA THR A 54 -0.80 -4.02 12.98
C THR A 54 -1.02 -5.05 11.88
N GLY A 55 -0.39 -6.21 11.98
CA GLY A 55 -0.60 -7.35 11.10
C GLY A 55 0.57 -7.66 10.20
N THR A 56 0.33 -8.25 9.05
CA THR A 56 1.34 -8.74 8.11
C THR A 56 1.42 -7.88 6.86
N ILE A 57 2.63 -7.56 6.44
CA ILE A 57 2.91 -6.79 5.24
C ILE A 57 3.63 -7.65 4.22
N PHE A 58 3.11 -7.68 3.00
CA PHE A 58 3.75 -8.34 1.88
C PHE A 58 4.67 -7.39 1.12
N LEU A 59 5.91 -7.84 0.85
CA LEU A 59 6.95 -7.07 0.18
C LEU A 59 7.40 -7.78 -1.11
N SER A 60 7.30 -7.10 -2.23
CA SER A 60 7.81 -7.58 -3.51
C SER A 60 8.36 -6.42 -4.32
N THR A 61 9.64 -6.46 -4.64
CA THR A 61 10.29 -5.39 -5.41
C THR A 61 11.20 -5.95 -6.48
N HIS A 62 11.40 -5.14 -7.52
CA HIS A 62 12.39 -5.44 -8.56
C HIS A 62 13.81 -5.48 -7.96
N ASN A 63 14.70 -6.28 -8.55
CA ASN A 63 16.07 -6.50 -8.04
C ASN A 63 16.84 -5.19 -7.79
N ARG A 64 16.67 -4.20 -8.65
CA ARG A 64 17.31 -2.89 -8.53
C ARG A 64 16.89 -2.13 -7.28
N ASP A 65 15.66 -2.32 -6.84
CA ASP A 65 15.06 -1.54 -5.76
C ASP A 65 15.16 -2.24 -4.39
N LYS A 66 15.60 -3.51 -4.36
CA LYS A 66 15.75 -4.29 -3.12
C LYS A 66 16.64 -3.62 -2.07
N PRO A 67 17.82 -3.05 -2.40
CA PRO A 67 18.64 -2.36 -1.40
C PRO A 67 17.92 -1.16 -0.77
N ALA A 68 17.12 -0.43 -1.55
CA ALA A 68 16.36 0.71 -1.07
C ALA A 68 15.09 0.32 -0.29
N LEU A 69 14.66 -0.94 -0.39
CA LEU A 69 13.56 -1.50 0.41
C LEU A 69 14.00 -1.83 1.85
N VAL A 70 15.27 -2.18 2.07
CA VAL A 70 15.79 -2.59 3.40
C VAL A 70 15.40 -1.60 4.51
N PRO A 71 15.70 -0.30 4.43
CA PRO A 71 15.33 0.63 5.49
C PRO A 71 13.81 0.79 5.69
N VAL A 72 13.02 0.54 4.66
CA VAL A 72 11.55 0.53 4.76
C VAL A 72 11.09 -0.69 5.56
N ALA A 73 11.64 -1.86 5.24
CA ALA A 73 11.32 -3.12 5.92
C ALA A 73 11.80 -3.11 7.39
N GLU A 74 12.99 -2.56 7.68
CA GLU A 74 13.50 -2.38 9.05
C GLU A 74 12.54 -1.53 9.89
N ARG A 75 12.05 -0.44 9.32
CA ARG A 75 11.12 0.45 10.01
C ARG A 75 9.76 -0.21 10.25
N LEU A 76 9.25 -0.98 9.27
CA LEU A 76 8.01 -1.76 9.43
C LEU A 76 8.16 -2.84 10.51
N ALA A 77 9.25 -3.59 10.53
CA ALA A 77 9.54 -4.56 11.59
C ALA A 77 9.63 -3.87 12.96
N GLY A 78 10.28 -2.69 13.04
CA GLY A 78 10.36 -1.88 14.25
C GLY A 78 9.00 -1.35 14.74
N LEU A 79 8.03 -1.22 13.86
CA LEU A 79 6.63 -0.88 14.17
C LEU A 79 5.78 -2.09 14.56
N GLY A 80 6.36 -3.30 14.61
CA GLY A 80 5.71 -4.53 15.07
C GLY A 80 4.94 -5.29 14.00
N PHE A 81 5.21 -5.06 12.72
CA PHE A 81 4.61 -5.83 11.65
C PHE A 81 5.36 -7.13 11.36
N ASP A 82 4.62 -8.18 11.06
CA ASP A 82 5.17 -9.39 10.46
C ASP A 82 5.45 -9.14 8.97
N LEU A 83 6.63 -9.56 8.52
CA LEU A 83 7.04 -9.36 7.14
C LEU A 83 7.03 -10.67 6.36
N ILE A 84 6.35 -10.66 5.22
CA ILE A 84 6.40 -11.73 4.23
C ILE A 84 6.84 -11.16 2.88
N ALA A 85 7.55 -11.93 2.08
CA ALA A 85 8.07 -11.44 0.80
C ALA A 85 8.20 -12.55 -0.24
N THR A 86 8.29 -12.17 -1.52
CA THR A 86 8.74 -13.12 -2.56
C THR A 86 10.16 -13.59 -2.28
N SER A 87 10.50 -14.84 -2.63
CA SER A 87 11.78 -15.50 -2.32
C SER A 87 12.98 -14.60 -2.50
N GLY A 88 13.15 -14.00 -3.69
CA GLY A 88 14.31 -13.14 -3.95
C GLY A 88 14.29 -11.79 -3.18
N THR A 89 13.15 -11.34 -2.67
CA THR A 89 13.08 -10.17 -1.78
C THR A 89 13.36 -10.60 -0.34
N ALA A 90 12.81 -11.73 0.09
CA ALA A 90 13.05 -12.31 1.41
C ALA A 90 14.55 -12.58 1.63
N ASP A 91 15.25 -13.13 0.63
CA ASP A 91 16.70 -13.40 0.70
C ASP A 91 17.52 -12.13 1.01
N VAL A 92 17.17 -11.01 0.37
CA VAL A 92 17.89 -9.73 0.59
C VAL A 92 17.59 -9.17 1.98
N LEU A 93 16.34 -9.21 2.40
CA LEU A 93 15.94 -8.71 3.72
C LEU A 93 16.50 -9.57 4.86
N THR A 94 16.52 -10.90 4.70
CA THR A 94 17.13 -11.83 5.67
C THR A 94 18.65 -11.62 5.78
N LYS A 95 19.33 -11.38 4.66
CA LYS A 95 20.77 -11.03 4.67
C LYS A 95 21.04 -9.69 5.36
N ALA A 96 20.07 -8.80 5.38
CA ALA A 96 20.13 -7.54 6.14
C ALA A 96 19.78 -7.72 7.64
N GLY A 97 19.50 -8.95 8.10
CA GLY A 97 19.22 -9.26 9.51
C GLY A 97 17.75 -9.22 9.90
N LEU A 98 16.83 -9.10 8.94
CA LEU A 98 15.39 -9.07 9.19
C LEU A 98 14.78 -10.48 9.21
N THR A 99 13.80 -10.70 10.07
CA THR A 99 12.97 -11.91 10.05
C THR A 99 11.88 -11.74 9.01
N VAL A 100 11.95 -12.50 7.92
CA VAL A 100 11.00 -12.44 6.80
C VAL A 100 10.65 -13.83 6.32
N ASN A 101 9.38 -14.14 6.21
CA ASN A 101 8.92 -15.42 5.66
C ASN A 101 8.76 -15.32 4.13
N ALA A 102 9.32 -16.29 3.41
CA ALA A 102 9.15 -16.36 1.97
C ALA A 102 7.77 -16.88 1.59
N VAL A 103 7.15 -16.28 0.58
CA VAL A 103 5.83 -16.64 0.04
C VAL A 103 5.94 -16.84 -1.47
N LEU A 104 5.24 -17.85 -1.98
CA LEU A 104 5.16 -18.13 -3.41
C LEU A 104 4.41 -17.03 -4.15
N LYS A 105 4.84 -16.72 -5.36
CA LYS A 105 4.05 -15.94 -6.32
C LYS A 105 2.89 -16.76 -6.85
N VAL A 106 1.90 -16.08 -7.42
CA VAL A 106 0.67 -16.71 -7.94
C VAL A 106 0.94 -17.87 -8.90
N HIS A 107 1.96 -17.77 -9.74
CA HIS A 107 2.32 -18.78 -10.74
C HIS A 107 3.31 -19.85 -10.24
N GLU A 108 3.83 -19.72 -9.02
CA GLU A 108 4.83 -20.65 -8.45
C GLU A 108 4.21 -21.84 -7.70
N GLY A 109 2.90 -21.79 -7.41
CA GLY A 109 2.19 -22.86 -6.70
C GLY A 109 1.25 -22.35 -5.60
N ARG A 110 0.86 -23.26 -4.70
CA ARG A 110 -0.03 -22.95 -3.55
C ARG A 110 0.53 -23.57 -2.25
N PRO A 111 0.26 -22.93 -1.07
CA PRO A 111 -0.36 -21.63 -0.90
C PRO A 111 0.53 -20.49 -1.41
N ASN A 112 -0.05 -19.47 -2.03
CA ASN A 112 0.64 -18.32 -2.56
C ASN A 112 0.10 -17.01 -2.00
N ILE A 113 0.64 -15.89 -2.44
CA ILE A 113 0.24 -14.56 -1.93
C ILE A 113 -1.24 -14.25 -2.16
N GLU A 114 -1.85 -14.71 -3.25
CA GLU A 114 -3.28 -14.52 -3.49
C GLU A 114 -4.12 -15.27 -2.45
N ASP A 115 -3.73 -16.48 -2.07
CA ASP A 115 -4.41 -17.26 -1.04
C ASP A 115 -4.33 -16.56 0.34
N LEU A 116 -3.19 -15.93 0.67
CA LEU A 116 -3.00 -15.18 1.91
C LEU A 116 -3.84 -13.89 1.93
N ILE A 117 -3.93 -13.17 0.83
CA ILE A 117 -4.81 -12.00 0.70
C ILE A 117 -6.27 -12.41 0.89
N ARG A 118 -6.73 -13.45 0.20
CA ARG A 118 -8.10 -13.98 0.28
C ARG A 118 -8.48 -14.43 1.69
N SER A 119 -7.54 -14.94 2.46
CA SER A 119 -7.74 -15.37 3.84
C SER A 119 -7.51 -14.26 4.88
N ASN A 120 -7.41 -13.00 4.45
CA ASN A 120 -7.19 -11.82 5.29
C ASN A 120 -5.93 -11.91 6.19
N GLN A 121 -4.89 -12.60 5.71
CA GLN A 121 -3.62 -12.73 6.40
C GLN A 121 -2.61 -11.63 6.02
N VAL A 122 -2.96 -10.74 5.08
CA VAL A 122 -2.13 -9.63 4.61
C VAL A 122 -2.92 -8.34 4.72
N GLN A 123 -2.36 -7.34 5.40
CA GLN A 123 -3.00 -6.05 5.66
C GLN A 123 -2.45 -4.91 4.81
N LEU A 124 -1.27 -5.08 4.19
CA LEU A 124 -0.69 -4.11 3.26
C LEU A 124 0.18 -4.83 2.23
N VAL A 125 0.08 -4.42 1.00
CA VAL A 125 0.92 -4.90 -0.11
C VAL A 125 1.84 -3.77 -0.56
N ILE A 126 3.15 -3.98 -0.49
CA ILE A 126 4.15 -3.12 -1.12
C ILE A 126 4.75 -3.89 -2.30
N ASN A 127 4.31 -3.54 -3.50
CA ASN A 127 4.74 -4.18 -4.73
C ASN A 127 5.18 -3.15 -5.77
N THR A 128 6.48 -3.09 -6.06
CA THR A 128 7.06 -2.13 -7.02
C THR A 128 7.42 -2.83 -8.34
N PRO A 129 6.46 -2.99 -9.27
CA PRO A 129 6.72 -3.65 -10.54
C PRO A 129 7.56 -2.74 -11.44
N ILE A 130 8.55 -3.33 -12.14
CA ILE A 130 9.30 -2.63 -13.20
C ILE A 130 9.27 -3.46 -14.47
N GLY A 131 8.83 -2.83 -15.55
CA GLY A 131 8.73 -3.45 -16.87
C GLY A 131 7.40 -4.16 -17.15
N ARG A 132 7.11 -4.37 -18.43
CA ARG A 132 5.82 -4.93 -18.89
C ARG A 132 5.57 -6.36 -18.41
N GLN A 133 6.63 -7.18 -18.32
CA GLN A 133 6.50 -8.57 -17.88
C GLN A 133 6.12 -8.65 -16.40
N ALA A 134 6.83 -7.93 -15.53
CA ALA A 134 6.51 -7.87 -14.09
C ALA A 134 5.12 -7.30 -13.85
N ALA A 135 4.71 -6.27 -14.60
CA ALA A 135 3.37 -5.70 -14.50
C ALA A 135 2.27 -6.71 -14.87
N HIS A 136 2.55 -7.63 -15.81
CA HIS A 136 1.60 -8.69 -16.19
C HIS A 136 1.52 -9.76 -15.10
N ASP A 137 2.64 -10.23 -14.59
CA ASP A 137 2.71 -11.27 -13.57
C ASP A 137 2.06 -10.81 -12.24
N ASP A 138 2.20 -9.52 -11.92
CA ASP A 138 1.65 -8.92 -10.70
C ASP A 138 0.18 -8.48 -10.81
N LYS A 139 -0.44 -8.61 -12.01
CA LYS A 139 -1.84 -8.22 -12.23
C LYS A 139 -2.80 -8.99 -11.31
N TYR A 140 -2.57 -10.28 -11.12
CA TYR A 140 -3.40 -11.12 -10.24
C TYR A 140 -3.27 -10.70 -8.78
N LEU A 141 -2.05 -10.40 -8.34
CA LEU A 141 -1.80 -9.88 -6.98
C LEU A 141 -2.57 -8.58 -6.73
N ARG A 142 -2.44 -7.61 -7.64
CA ARG A 142 -3.13 -6.32 -7.51
C ARG A 142 -4.65 -6.46 -7.57
N ARG A 143 -5.13 -7.37 -8.43
CA ARG A 143 -6.57 -7.64 -8.50
C ARG A 143 -7.08 -8.24 -7.20
N ALA A 144 -6.40 -9.22 -6.63
CA ALA A 144 -6.76 -9.80 -5.35
C ALA A 144 -6.74 -8.73 -4.24
N ALA A 145 -5.70 -7.90 -4.16
CA ALA A 145 -5.64 -6.82 -3.19
C ALA A 145 -6.83 -5.85 -3.31
N LEU A 146 -7.21 -5.47 -4.54
CA LEU A 146 -8.37 -4.62 -4.79
C LEU A 146 -9.68 -5.29 -4.39
N ASP A 147 -9.89 -6.54 -4.79
CA ASP A 147 -11.13 -7.28 -4.52
C ASP A 147 -11.35 -7.55 -3.02
N TYR A 148 -10.26 -7.63 -2.24
CA TYR A 148 -10.28 -7.81 -0.79
C TYR A 148 -9.98 -6.54 0.02
N ALA A 149 -9.97 -5.37 -0.64
CA ALA A 149 -9.73 -4.06 -0.03
C ALA A 149 -8.42 -3.98 0.79
N VAL A 150 -7.36 -4.66 0.34
CA VAL A 150 -6.03 -4.57 0.93
C VAL A 150 -5.27 -3.41 0.28
N PRO A 151 -4.85 -2.39 1.05
CA PRO A 151 -4.09 -1.27 0.54
C PRO A 151 -2.84 -1.70 -0.22
N THR A 152 -2.56 -1.05 -1.34
CA THR A 152 -1.45 -1.43 -2.22
C THR A 152 -0.59 -0.24 -2.58
N VAL A 153 0.70 -0.31 -2.25
CA VAL A 153 1.70 0.70 -2.57
C VAL A 153 2.61 0.20 -3.70
N THR A 154 2.70 0.96 -4.78
CA THR A 154 3.40 0.54 -6.01
C THR A 154 4.75 1.23 -6.24
N THR A 155 5.19 2.10 -5.31
CA THR A 155 6.46 2.83 -5.40
C THR A 155 7.20 2.83 -4.07
N LEU A 156 8.53 2.90 -4.09
CA LEU A 156 9.32 3.04 -2.87
C LEU A 156 9.10 4.38 -2.15
N ALA A 157 8.80 5.45 -2.91
CA ALA A 157 8.44 6.73 -2.31
C ALA A 157 7.12 6.63 -1.55
N GLY A 158 6.10 6.00 -2.14
CA GLY A 158 4.84 5.70 -1.46
C GLY A 158 5.03 4.77 -0.26
N ALA A 159 5.90 3.76 -0.35
CA ALA A 159 6.19 2.87 0.77
C ALA A 159 6.79 3.63 1.97
N ARG A 160 7.71 4.58 1.73
CA ARG A 160 8.25 5.45 2.79
C ARG A 160 7.17 6.33 3.40
N ALA A 161 6.32 6.93 2.57
CA ALA A 161 5.19 7.74 3.02
C ALA A 161 4.19 6.92 3.86
N ALA A 162 3.85 5.71 3.41
CA ALA A 162 2.97 4.81 4.15
C ALA A 162 3.57 4.41 5.52
N VAL A 163 4.86 4.09 5.58
CA VAL A 163 5.55 3.79 6.86
C VAL A 163 5.50 4.98 7.81
N GLU A 164 5.73 6.20 7.33
CA GLU A 164 5.63 7.41 8.15
C GLU A 164 4.21 7.65 8.65
N ALA A 165 3.21 7.45 7.78
CA ALA A 165 1.81 7.54 8.16
C ALA A 165 1.42 6.49 9.20
N ILE A 166 1.83 5.24 9.03
CA ILE A 166 1.58 4.15 9.98
C ILE A 166 2.22 4.47 11.35
N ALA A 167 3.47 4.92 11.37
CA ALA A 167 4.14 5.33 12.61
C ALA A 167 3.39 6.46 13.31
N THR A 168 2.87 7.42 12.54
CA THR A 168 2.06 8.53 13.08
C THR A 168 0.73 8.02 13.63
N LEU A 169 0.04 7.10 12.92
CA LEU A 169 -1.22 6.52 13.37
C LEU A 169 -1.06 5.67 14.64
N GLN A 170 0.06 4.95 14.79
CA GLN A 170 0.35 4.19 16.01
C GLN A 170 0.60 5.11 17.22
N SER A 171 1.27 6.25 17.00
CA SER A 171 1.55 7.23 18.06
C SER A 171 0.36 8.15 18.36
N GLN A 172 -0.46 8.44 17.36
CA GLN A 172 -1.61 9.34 17.44
C GLN A 172 -2.81 8.70 16.72
N PRO A 173 -3.55 7.78 17.38
CA PRO A 173 -4.62 7.04 16.73
C PRO A 173 -5.87 7.88 16.42
N THR A 174 -5.94 9.11 16.93
CA THR A 174 -7.10 9.99 16.72
C THR A 174 -6.87 10.90 15.53
N LEU A 175 -7.70 10.75 14.50
CA LEU A 175 -7.72 11.65 13.34
C LEU A 175 -8.52 12.91 13.70
N SER A 176 -7.87 14.07 13.69
CA SER A 176 -8.57 15.36 13.78
C SER A 176 -9.23 15.70 12.45
N ILE A 177 -10.49 16.08 12.48
CA ILE A 177 -11.22 16.59 11.31
C ILE A 177 -11.38 18.10 11.52
N ASN A 178 -10.82 18.90 10.63
CA ASN A 178 -10.92 20.34 10.65
C ASN A 178 -11.74 20.81 9.45
N ALA A 179 -12.61 21.77 9.64
CA ALA A 179 -13.29 22.42 8.53
C ALA A 179 -12.28 23.23 7.69
N LEU A 180 -12.42 23.23 6.38
CA LEU A 180 -11.50 23.96 5.50
C LEU A 180 -11.45 25.46 5.82
N GLN A 181 -12.56 26.03 6.26
CA GLN A 181 -12.68 27.41 6.68
C GLN A 181 -11.79 27.72 7.90
N ASP A 182 -11.70 26.80 8.86
CA ASP A 182 -10.89 26.96 10.07
C ASP A 182 -9.40 26.93 9.76
N VAL A 183 -8.99 26.08 8.80
CA VAL A 183 -7.60 26.00 8.31
C VAL A 183 -7.17 27.31 7.63
N HIS A 184 -8.07 27.97 6.90
CA HIS A 184 -7.79 29.27 6.28
C HIS A 184 -7.89 30.44 7.26
N GLY A 185 -8.75 30.37 8.28
CA GLY A 185 -8.93 31.42 9.29
C GLY A 185 -7.76 31.58 10.25
N SER A 186 -7.03 30.51 10.52
CA SER A 186 -5.87 30.51 11.44
C SER A 186 -4.57 31.09 10.85
N ARG A 187 -4.57 31.54 9.61
CA ARG A 187 -3.40 32.12 8.91
C ARG A 187 -3.46 33.64 8.74
N ARG A 188 -4.32 34.33 9.49
CA ARG A 188 -4.37 35.79 9.53
C ARG A 188 -3.77 36.35 10.80
#